data_e45c7d53a761c59c0cc25527bce4d4a0
#
_entry.id   e45c7d53a761c59c0cc25527bce4d4a0
#
_cell.length_a   1.000
_cell.length_b   1.000
_cell.length_c   1.000
_cell.angle_alpha   90.00
_cell.angle_beta   90.00
_cell.angle_gamma   90.00
#
_symmetry.space_group_name_H-M   'P 1'
#
loop_
_entity.id
_entity.type
_entity.pdbx_description
1 polymer ?
#
loop_
_entity_poly.entity_id
_entity_poly.type
_entity_poly.pdbx_seq_one_letter_code
_entity_poly.pdbx_strand_id
1 'polypeptide(L)'
;MKRLTVLLGALALAGCAGTPWDRTDLVAEPAVCAPQRFEVYFRDGEAGLTDAARHAIGLTATQLQGCDIRKVDVIGLADARGGPDANLDLSERRAMAVKEALEAAGWPAPAFSMVVAGESGSTTPAGTSEPMRRRTEVLVDAAPR
;
A
#
# COMPACT_ATOMS: atom_id res chain seq x y z
N MET A 1 45.59 -75.39 -14.79
CA MET A 1 44.96 -74.73 -13.67
C MET A 1 45.05 -73.21 -13.87
N LYS A 2 44.00 -72.59 -14.48
CA LYS A 2 43.92 -71.14 -14.82
C LYS A 2 43.11 -70.48 -13.74
N ARG A 3 43.70 -69.57 -12.98
CA ARG A 3 43.00 -68.77 -12.01
C ARG A 3 42.40 -67.53 -12.69
N LEU A 4 41.09 -67.45 -12.71
CA LEU A 4 40.30 -66.35 -13.27
C LEU A 4 40.11 -65.32 -12.15
N THR A 5 40.78 -64.17 -12.26
CA THR A 5 40.63 -63.08 -11.32
C THR A 5 39.51 -62.17 -11.81
N VAL A 6 38.41 -62.15 -11.07
CA VAL A 6 37.26 -61.24 -11.33
C VAL A 6 37.55 -59.93 -10.64
N LEU A 7 37.76 -58.84 -11.40
CA LEU A 7 37.83 -57.47 -10.92
C LEU A 7 36.41 -56.93 -10.80
N LEU A 8 35.94 -56.73 -9.54
CA LEU A 8 34.73 -55.99 -9.25
C LEU A 8 35.05 -54.50 -9.36
N GLY A 9 34.56 -53.84 -10.39
CA GLY A 9 34.57 -52.37 -10.52
C GLY A 9 33.51 -51.76 -9.62
N ALA A 10 33.91 -50.99 -8.62
CA ALA A 10 33.02 -50.18 -7.82
C ALA A 10 32.65 -48.91 -8.60
N LEU A 11 31.40 -48.81 -9.05
CA LEU A 11 30.84 -47.61 -9.65
C LEU A 11 30.47 -46.62 -8.52
N ALA A 12 31.29 -45.61 -8.31
CA ALA A 12 30.98 -44.51 -7.39
C ALA A 12 29.91 -43.59 -8.04
N LEU A 13 28.68 -43.69 -7.56
CA LEU A 13 27.63 -42.71 -7.86
C LEU A 13 27.98 -41.40 -7.09
N ALA A 14 28.58 -40.44 -7.79
CA ALA A 14 28.71 -39.09 -7.30
C ALA A 14 27.32 -38.45 -7.32
N GLY A 15 26.59 -38.54 -6.21
CA GLY A 15 25.35 -37.83 -6.00
C GLY A 15 25.65 -36.33 -5.99
N CYS A 16 25.05 -35.56 -6.91
CA CYS A 16 25.00 -34.12 -6.85
C CYS A 16 24.23 -33.72 -5.59
N ALA A 17 24.97 -33.43 -4.51
CA ALA A 17 24.44 -32.72 -3.37
C ALA A 17 24.16 -31.28 -3.82
N GLY A 18 23.01 -31.07 -4.46
CA GLY A 18 22.49 -29.72 -4.69
C GLY A 18 22.26 -29.09 -3.34
N THR A 19 22.92 -27.97 -3.08
CA THR A 19 22.58 -27.12 -1.94
C THR A 19 21.08 -26.85 -1.97
N PRO A 20 20.34 -27.07 -0.86
CA PRO A 20 18.94 -26.69 -0.82
C PRO A 20 18.85 -25.21 -1.15
N TRP A 21 18.15 -24.88 -2.21
CA TRP A 21 17.84 -23.48 -2.57
C TRP A 21 16.94 -22.96 -1.46
N ASP A 22 17.54 -22.20 -0.55
CA ASP A 22 16.78 -21.50 0.46
C ASP A 22 16.07 -20.34 -0.23
N ARG A 23 14.75 -20.47 -0.38
CA ARG A 23 13.90 -19.44 -1.00
C ARG A 23 13.63 -18.26 -0.10
N THR A 24 14.09 -18.28 1.14
CA THR A 24 13.94 -17.17 2.08
C THR A 24 14.67 -15.92 1.60
N ASP A 25 15.76 -16.07 0.84
CA ASP A 25 16.49 -14.93 0.25
C ASP A 25 15.76 -14.26 -0.93
N LEU A 26 14.73 -14.90 -1.50
CA LEU A 26 13.99 -14.37 -2.66
C LEU A 26 12.76 -13.54 -2.26
N VAL A 27 12.33 -13.62 -1.02
CA VAL A 27 11.24 -12.83 -0.47
C VAL A 27 11.83 -11.89 0.57
N ALA A 28 12.29 -10.70 0.12
CA ALA A 28 12.56 -9.63 1.06
C ALA A 28 11.24 -9.28 1.73
N GLU A 29 11.10 -9.58 3.02
CA GLU A 29 9.96 -9.05 3.79
C GLU A 29 10.00 -7.52 3.67
N PRO A 30 8.89 -6.87 3.22
CA PRO A 30 8.87 -5.42 3.13
C PRO A 30 9.21 -4.86 4.51
N ALA A 31 10.12 -3.91 4.55
CA ALA A 31 10.48 -3.23 5.79
C ALA A 31 9.19 -2.66 6.40
N VAL A 32 8.88 -3.07 7.62
CA VAL A 32 7.64 -2.64 8.31
C VAL A 32 7.56 -1.12 8.37
N CYS A 33 8.70 -0.44 8.61
CA CYS A 33 8.81 1.01 8.62
C CYS A 33 9.43 1.50 7.30
N ALA A 34 8.64 1.55 6.25
CA ALA A 34 9.03 2.08 4.94
C ALA A 34 7.95 3.03 4.41
N PRO A 35 8.27 3.93 3.47
CA PRO A 35 7.28 4.76 2.82
C PRO A 35 6.17 3.89 2.20
N GLN A 36 4.92 4.26 2.46
CA GLN A 36 3.74 3.52 2.02
C GLN A 36 2.75 4.44 1.33
N ARG A 37 1.94 3.86 0.46
CA ARG A 37 0.79 4.52 -0.16
C ARG A 37 -0.41 3.62 -0.05
N PHE A 38 -1.55 4.20 0.30
CA PHE A 38 -2.84 3.52 0.26
C PHE A 38 -3.95 4.48 -0.16
N GLU A 39 -5.10 3.92 -0.52
CA GLU A 39 -6.23 4.65 -1.04
C GLU A 39 -7.48 4.34 -0.22
N VAL A 40 -8.27 5.37 0.05
CA VAL A 40 -9.54 5.28 0.77
C VAL A 40 -10.66 5.68 -0.19
N TYR A 41 -11.54 4.75 -0.52
CA TYR A 41 -12.65 4.95 -1.46
C TYR A 41 -13.93 5.35 -0.74
N PHE A 42 -14.70 6.21 -1.42
CA PHE A 42 -15.97 6.75 -0.93
C PHE A 42 -17.13 6.36 -1.82
N ARG A 43 -18.32 6.38 -1.24
CA ARG A 43 -19.58 6.30 -2.01
C ARG A 43 -19.75 7.58 -2.81
N ASP A 44 -20.64 7.49 -3.83
CA ASP A 44 -20.95 8.63 -4.70
C ASP A 44 -21.50 9.81 -3.90
N GLY A 45 -20.91 11.00 -4.06
CA GLY A 45 -21.28 12.21 -3.35
C GLY A 45 -21.02 12.23 -1.85
N GLU A 46 -20.51 11.15 -1.26
CA GLU A 46 -20.26 11.06 0.18
C GLU A 46 -18.80 11.35 0.55
N ALA A 47 -18.59 11.92 1.74
CA ALA A 47 -17.32 12.08 2.41
C ALA A 47 -17.20 11.23 3.69
N GLY A 48 -18.27 10.55 4.07
CA GLY A 48 -18.26 9.64 5.23
C GLY A 48 -17.46 8.38 4.95
N LEU A 49 -16.59 7.98 5.90
CA LEU A 49 -15.84 6.74 5.81
C LEU A 49 -16.77 5.53 5.94
N THR A 50 -16.63 4.56 5.05
CA THR A 50 -17.27 3.25 5.19
C THR A 50 -16.61 2.44 6.32
N ASP A 51 -17.26 1.38 6.80
CA ASP A 51 -16.66 0.48 7.81
C ASP A 51 -15.41 -0.19 7.25
N ALA A 52 -15.41 -0.57 5.98
CA ALA A 52 -14.24 -1.11 5.29
C ALA A 52 -13.08 -0.10 5.24
N ALA A 53 -13.37 1.18 4.97
CA ALA A 53 -12.37 2.23 4.97
C ALA A 53 -11.77 2.44 6.38
N ARG A 54 -12.61 2.50 7.42
CA ARG A 54 -12.15 2.60 8.81
C ARG A 54 -11.27 1.42 9.21
N HIS A 55 -11.66 0.22 8.81
CA HIS A 55 -10.89 -0.99 9.08
C HIS A 55 -9.52 -0.96 8.38
N ALA A 56 -9.47 -0.58 7.10
CA ALA A 56 -8.22 -0.45 6.35
C ALA A 56 -7.26 0.59 6.97
N ILE A 57 -7.78 1.75 7.37
CA ILE A 57 -7.01 2.78 8.09
C ILE A 57 -6.44 2.20 9.40
N GLY A 58 -7.25 1.50 10.19
CA GLY A 58 -6.82 0.88 11.45
C GLY A 58 -5.74 -0.19 11.25
N LEU A 59 -5.85 -1.01 10.20
CA LEU A 59 -4.83 -2.00 9.84
C LEU A 59 -3.50 -1.33 9.48
N THR A 60 -3.54 -0.29 8.64
CA THR A 60 -2.33 0.46 8.25
C THR A 60 -1.68 1.13 9.46
N ALA A 61 -2.49 1.72 10.35
CA ALA A 61 -1.99 2.31 11.59
C ALA A 61 -1.32 1.27 12.50
N THR A 62 -1.89 0.07 12.59
CA THR A 62 -1.31 -1.04 13.35
C THR A 62 0.00 -1.53 12.74
N GLN A 63 0.07 -1.65 11.41
CA GLN A 63 1.29 -2.08 10.70
C GLN A 63 2.47 -1.12 10.92
N LEU A 64 2.18 0.18 11.00
CA LEU A 64 3.19 1.23 11.22
C LEU A 64 3.39 1.59 12.70
N GLN A 65 2.77 0.82 13.61
CA GLN A 65 2.95 1.02 15.04
C GLN A 65 4.42 0.84 15.43
N GLY A 66 4.97 1.82 16.14
CA GLY A 66 6.39 1.81 16.51
C GLY A 66 7.32 2.44 15.47
N CYS A 67 6.84 2.78 14.27
CA CYS A 67 7.60 3.54 13.30
C CYS A 67 7.61 5.04 13.63
N ASP A 68 8.61 5.73 13.10
CA ASP A 68 8.64 7.20 13.06
C ASP A 68 7.85 7.68 11.84
N ILE A 69 6.67 8.27 12.06
CA ILE A 69 5.83 8.87 11.01
C ILE A 69 6.26 10.31 10.82
N ARG A 70 7.03 10.58 9.76
CA ARG A 70 7.63 11.88 9.49
C ARG A 70 6.72 12.80 8.70
N LYS A 71 5.99 12.23 7.73
CA LYS A 71 5.11 12.99 6.85
C LYS A 71 3.95 12.13 6.39
N VAL A 72 2.76 12.74 6.30
CA VAL A 72 1.56 12.13 5.76
C VAL A 72 0.90 13.12 4.81
N ASP A 73 0.98 12.88 3.51
CA ASP A 73 0.25 13.66 2.52
C ASP A 73 -1.13 13.01 2.29
N VAL A 74 -2.19 13.77 2.53
CA VAL A 74 -3.58 13.35 2.35
C VAL A 74 -4.16 14.11 1.17
N ILE A 75 -4.39 13.43 0.05
CA ILE A 75 -4.81 14.02 -1.22
C ILE A 75 -6.27 13.64 -1.47
N GLY A 76 -7.17 14.62 -1.29
CA GLY A 76 -8.60 14.46 -1.56
C GLY A 76 -8.90 14.61 -3.04
N LEU A 77 -9.68 13.68 -3.58
CA LEU A 77 -10.06 13.61 -5.00
C LEU A 77 -11.58 13.44 -5.14
N ALA A 78 -12.13 13.97 -6.23
CA ALA A 78 -13.51 13.76 -6.64
C ALA A 78 -13.58 13.30 -8.11
N ASP A 79 -14.66 12.64 -8.49
CA ASP A 79 -14.94 12.37 -9.90
C ASP A 79 -15.56 13.62 -10.59
N ALA A 80 -15.70 13.59 -11.92
CA ALA A 80 -16.18 14.72 -12.69
C ALA A 80 -17.70 14.97 -12.57
N ARG A 81 -18.38 14.33 -11.64
CA ARG A 81 -19.81 14.56 -11.41
C ARG A 81 -20.03 15.78 -10.52
N GLY A 82 -20.88 16.66 -10.92
CA GLY A 82 -21.13 17.91 -10.23
C GLY A 82 -20.35 19.08 -10.85
N GLY A 83 -20.27 20.18 -10.16
CA GLY A 83 -19.48 21.34 -10.58
C GLY A 83 -18.13 21.40 -9.90
N PRO A 84 -17.16 22.15 -10.46
CA PRO A 84 -15.81 22.25 -9.92
C PRO A 84 -15.76 22.65 -8.44
N ASP A 85 -16.55 23.64 -8.02
CA ASP A 85 -16.58 24.13 -6.63
C ASP A 85 -17.13 23.07 -5.67
N ALA A 86 -18.20 22.35 -6.06
CA ALA A 86 -18.77 21.28 -5.27
C ALA A 86 -17.80 20.09 -5.14
N ASN A 87 -17.04 19.80 -6.18
CA ASN A 87 -16.03 18.74 -6.19
C ASN A 87 -14.79 19.13 -5.37
N LEU A 88 -14.44 20.41 -5.36
CA LEU A 88 -13.39 20.92 -4.48
C LEU A 88 -13.77 20.73 -3.01
N ASP A 89 -14.98 21.20 -2.61
CA ASP A 89 -15.50 21.03 -1.25
C ASP A 89 -15.61 19.54 -0.85
N LEU A 90 -16.11 18.69 -1.75
CA LEU A 90 -16.22 17.26 -1.49
C LEU A 90 -14.85 16.60 -1.27
N SER A 91 -13.85 16.96 -2.08
CA SER A 91 -12.50 16.43 -1.95
C SER A 91 -11.83 16.89 -0.66
N GLU A 92 -12.06 18.12 -0.21
CA GLU A 92 -11.60 18.63 1.08
C GLU A 92 -12.21 17.85 2.25
N ARG A 93 -13.54 17.68 2.25
CA ARG A 93 -14.24 16.91 3.30
C ARG A 93 -13.76 15.45 3.35
N ARG A 94 -13.45 14.82 2.21
CA ARG A 94 -12.87 13.47 2.15
C ARG A 94 -11.47 13.42 2.75
N ALA A 95 -10.62 14.36 2.40
CA ALA A 95 -9.27 14.44 2.96
C ALA A 95 -9.31 14.65 4.49
N MET A 96 -10.20 15.53 4.96
CA MET A 96 -10.41 15.78 6.38
C MET A 96 -10.86 14.53 7.13
N ALA A 97 -11.84 13.80 6.60
CA ALA A 97 -12.35 12.56 7.23
C ALA A 97 -11.26 11.48 7.36
N VAL A 98 -10.37 11.36 6.37
CA VAL A 98 -9.23 10.43 6.43
C VAL A 98 -8.19 10.89 7.44
N LYS A 99 -7.83 12.18 7.42
CA LYS A 99 -6.89 12.76 8.38
C LYS A 99 -7.36 12.54 9.81
N GLU A 100 -8.61 12.88 10.12
CA GLU A 100 -9.19 12.70 11.47
C GLU A 100 -9.17 11.22 11.90
N ALA A 101 -9.45 10.29 10.99
CA ALA A 101 -9.41 8.87 11.30
C ALA A 101 -7.99 8.36 11.58
N LEU A 102 -6.98 8.88 10.88
CA LEU A 102 -5.56 8.55 11.12
C LEU A 102 -5.07 9.15 12.44
N GLU A 103 -5.46 10.39 12.76
CA GLU A 103 -5.17 11.01 14.06
C GLU A 103 -5.82 10.23 15.21
N ALA A 104 -7.08 9.80 15.05
CA ALA A 104 -7.76 8.95 16.01
C ALA A 104 -7.10 7.57 16.17
N ALA A 105 -6.43 7.08 15.14
CA ALA A 105 -5.61 5.87 15.18
C ALA A 105 -4.21 6.08 15.79
N GLY A 106 -3.89 7.31 16.26
CA GLY A 106 -2.67 7.63 17.01
C GLY A 106 -1.52 8.21 16.17
N TRP A 107 -1.78 8.60 14.93
CA TRP A 107 -0.75 9.26 14.12
C TRP A 107 -0.55 10.72 14.52
N PRO A 108 0.70 11.25 14.48
CA PRO A 108 0.99 12.58 15.01
C PRO A 108 0.42 13.68 14.11
N ALA A 109 -0.44 14.54 14.66
CA ALA A 109 -1.08 15.66 13.96
C ALA A 109 -0.10 16.56 13.17
N PRO A 110 1.09 16.91 13.66
CA PRO A 110 2.03 17.77 12.93
C PRO A 110 2.59 17.15 11.63
N ALA A 111 2.49 15.83 11.45
CA ALA A 111 2.98 15.16 10.26
C ALA A 111 2.07 15.33 9.02
N PHE A 112 0.82 15.79 9.20
CA PHE A 112 -0.15 15.85 8.10
C PHE A 112 0.01 17.10 7.22
N SER A 113 -0.04 16.85 5.91
CA SER A 113 -0.20 17.84 4.85
C SER A 113 -1.43 17.47 4.01
N MET A 114 -2.33 18.41 3.78
CA MET A 114 -3.54 18.19 2.99
C MET A 114 -3.43 18.82 1.61
N VAL A 115 -3.80 18.08 0.59
CA VAL A 115 -3.93 18.56 -0.80
C VAL A 115 -5.35 18.30 -1.27
N VAL A 116 -6.00 19.36 -1.73
CA VAL A 116 -7.38 19.32 -2.23
C VAL A 116 -7.30 19.44 -3.76
N ALA A 117 -7.55 18.35 -4.46
CA ALA A 117 -7.38 18.28 -5.92
C ALA A 117 -8.71 18.38 -6.69
N GLY A 118 -9.86 18.32 -6.00
CA GLY A 118 -11.19 18.37 -6.64
C GLY A 118 -11.31 17.31 -7.72
N GLU A 119 -11.82 17.74 -8.90
CA GLU A 119 -11.99 16.88 -10.07
C GLU A 119 -10.77 16.83 -11.00
N SER A 120 -9.64 17.41 -10.64
CA SER A 120 -8.43 17.39 -11.47
C SER A 120 -8.08 15.99 -11.93
N GLY A 121 -7.99 15.76 -13.25
CA GLY A 121 -7.71 14.47 -13.85
C GLY A 121 -8.82 13.42 -13.68
N SER A 122 -10.06 13.85 -13.44
CA SER A 122 -11.22 12.96 -13.27
C SER A 122 -11.93 12.59 -14.58
N THR A 123 -11.44 13.11 -15.70
CA THR A 123 -11.93 12.76 -17.04
C THR A 123 -10.84 12.03 -17.82
N THR A 124 -11.24 10.99 -18.55
CA THR A 124 -10.39 10.30 -19.49
C THR A 124 -10.10 11.17 -20.73
N PRO A 125 -9.11 10.85 -21.57
CA PRO A 125 -8.91 11.53 -22.85
C PRO A 125 -10.13 11.50 -23.77
N ALA A 126 -11.04 10.54 -23.60
CA ALA A 126 -12.31 10.44 -24.31
C ALA A 126 -13.44 11.30 -23.68
N GLY A 127 -13.15 12.07 -22.62
CA GLY A 127 -14.12 12.96 -21.96
C GLY A 127 -15.11 12.25 -21.04
N THR A 128 -14.88 10.97 -20.71
CA THR A 128 -15.73 10.23 -19.76
C THR A 128 -15.24 10.40 -18.33
N SER A 129 -16.19 10.43 -17.37
CA SER A 129 -15.86 10.50 -15.94
C SER A 129 -15.11 9.25 -15.49
N GLU A 130 -14.11 9.45 -14.63
CA GLU A 130 -13.28 8.41 -13.99
C GLU A 130 -13.82 8.10 -12.58
N PRO A 131 -14.69 7.08 -12.40
CA PRO A 131 -15.32 6.79 -11.11
C PRO A 131 -14.31 6.42 -10.01
N MET A 132 -13.15 5.89 -10.39
CA MET A 132 -12.07 5.53 -9.45
C MET A 132 -11.43 6.76 -8.79
N ARG A 133 -11.76 7.97 -9.23
CA ARG A 133 -11.33 9.24 -8.60
C ARG A 133 -12.08 9.56 -7.29
N ARG A 134 -13.14 8.81 -6.94
CA ARG A 134 -13.85 8.95 -5.65
C ARG A 134 -13.04 8.38 -4.51
N ARG A 135 -11.86 8.92 -4.29
CA ARG A 135 -10.93 8.45 -3.26
C ARG A 135 -10.14 9.58 -2.60
N THR A 136 -9.53 9.25 -1.51
CA THR A 136 -8.41 10.00 -0.93
C THR A 136 -7.17 9.12 -1.02
N GLU A 137 -6.09 9.67 -1.53
CA GLU A 137 -4.77 9.03 -1.54
C GLU A 137 -3.99 9.48 -0.31
N VAL A 138 -3.34 8.53 0.34
CA VAL A 138 -2.49 8.77 1.50
C VAL A 138 -1.09 8.29 1.20
N LEU A 139 -0.14 9.21 1.26
CA LEU A 139 1.29 8.95 1.12
C LEU A 139 1.94 9.13 2.48
N VAL A 140 2.57 8.08 2.98
CA VAL A 140 3.18 8.05 4.30
C VAL A 140 4.69 7.93 4.15
N ASP A 141 5.44 8.85 4.73
CA ASP A 141 6.88 8.71 4.96
C ASP A 141 7.09 8.17 6.38
N ALA A 142 7.38 6.89 6.47
CA ALA A 142 7.66 6.18 7.70
C ALA A 142 9.09 5.63 7.70
N ALA A 143 9.74 5.63 8.86
CA ALA A 143 11.08 5.08 9.05
C ALA A 143 11.19 4.33 10.38
N PRO A 144 12.18 3.45 10.52
CA PRO A 144 12.56 2.91 11.83
C PRO A 144 12.92 4.03 12.81
N ARG A 145 12.55 3.87 14.09
CA ARG A 145 12.97 4.77 15.18
C ARG A 145 14.40 4.56 15.58
#